data_37c7e32a49ee35c788805355e51d8a4a
#
_entry.id   37c7e32a49ee35c788805355e51d8a4a
#
_cell.length_a   1.000
_cell.length_b   1.000
_cell.length_c   1.000
_cell.angle_alpha   90.00
_cell.angle_beta   90.00
_cell.angle_gamma   90.00
#
_symmetry.space_group_name_H-M   'P 1'
#
loop_
_entity.id
_entity.type
_entity.pdbx_description
1 polymer ?
#
loop_
_entity_poly.entity_id
_entity_poly.type
_entity_poly.pdbx_seq_one_letter_code
_entity_poly.pdbx_strand_id
1 'polypeptide(L)'
;MSLDITIKERKEFRCPDCGRLVTTQDIDAECSGGKVWYNFLEPIGYYVPYEKRTEENDWYGEDMVLTEEQEKQLAEFISDNQPYNARDVECLVARALLHGNKVVINADW
;
A
#
# COMPACT_ATOMS: atom_id res chain seq x y z
N MET A 1 -19.30 8.16 3.90
CA MET A 1 -18.65 6.84 3.75
C MET A 1 -17.23 6.91 4.30
N SER A 2 -16.81 5.87 4.98
CA SER A 2 -15.46 5.77 5.52
C SER A 2 -14.54 5.09 4.51
N LEU A 3 -13.30 5.56 4.44
CA LEU A 3 -12.26 4.90 3.69
C LEU A 3 -11.62 3.83 4.57
N ASP A 4 -11.58 2.61 4.09
CA ASP A 4 -10.89 1.51 4.73
C ASP A 4 -9.68 1.11 3.89
N ILE A 5 -8.53 0.97 4.51
CA ILE A 5 -7.30 0.58 3.83
C ILE A 5 -6.62 -0.56 4.57
N THR A 6 -6.08 -1.50 3.81
CA THR A 6 -5.26 -2.59 4.32
C THR A 6 -3.86 -2.47 3.75
N ILE A 7 -2.87 -2.49 4.63
CA ILE A 7 -1.45 -2.43 4.26
C ILE A 7 -0.86 -3.82 4.52
N LYS A 8 -0.19 -4.39 3.54
CA LYS A 8 0.30 -5.77 3.59
C LYS A 8 1.81 -5.83 3.37
N GLU A 9 2.44 -6.75 4.07
CA GLU A 9 3.82 -7.16 3.78
C GLU A 9 3.78 -8.40 2.90
N ARG A 10 4.41 -8.34 1.73
CA ARG A 10 4.37 -9.42 0.74
C ARG A 10 5.76 -9.77 0.28
N LYS A 11 6.06 -11.07 0.25
CA LYS A 11 7.35 -11.56 -0.22
C LYS A 11 7.33 -11.79 -1.72
N GLU A 12 8.38 -11.37 -2.40
CA GLU A 12 8.58 -11.62 -3.82
C GLU A 12 9.94 -12.31 -4.03
N PHE A 13 10.03 -13.17 -5.03
CA PHE A 13 11.31 -13.78 -5.41
C PHE A 13 11.33 -14.02 -6.92
N ARG A 14 12.53 -14.14 -7.46
CA ARG A 14 12.69 -14.49 -8.88
C ARG A 14 12.77 -16.00 -9.01
N CYS A 15 12.01 -16.54 -9.95
CA CYS A 15 12.07 -17.97 -10.27
C CYS A 15 13.46 -18.30 -10.81
N PRO A 16 14.18 -19.29 -10.23
CA PRO A 16 15.53 -19.63 -10.70
C PRO A 16 15.54 -20.20 -12.12
N ASP A 17 14.43 -20.76 -12.58
CA ASP A 17 14.39 -21.41 -13.89
C ASP A 17 14.10 -20.42 -15.03
N CYS A 18 13.25 -19.42 -14.81
CA CYS A 18 12.82 -18.48 -15.87
C CYS A 18 13.12 -17.02 -15.58
N GLY A 19 13.62 -16.70 -14.39
CA GLY A 19 13.89 -15.32 -13.97
C GLY A 19 12.65 -14.48 -13.72
N ARG A 20 11.46 -15.07 -13.80
CA ARG A 20 10.20 -14.38 -13.59
C ARG A 20 10.03 -13.98 -12.13
N LEU A 21 9.53 -12.77 -11.90
CA LEU A 21 9.18 -12.33 -10.56
C LEU A 21 7.93 -13.06 -10.08
N VAL A 22 8.04 -13.73 -8.94
CA VAL A 22 6.92 -14.45 -8.33
C VAL A 22 6.58 -13.79 -7.01
N THR A 23 5.31 -13.41 -6.85
CA THR A 23 4.79 -12.85 -5.60
C THR A 23 4.18 -13.97 -4.78
N THR A 24 4.65 -14.15 -3.55
CA THR A 24 4.13 -15.18 -2.64
C THR A 24 2.96 -14.66 -1.81
N GLN A 25 2.52 -15.47 -0.84
CA GLN A 25 1.48 -15.06 0.09
C GLN A 25 1.86 -13.83 0.89
N ASP A 26 0.85 -13.09 1.32
CA ASP A 26 1.04 -12.00 2.27
C ASP A 26 1.56 -12.58 3.60
N ILE A 27 2.58 -11.93 4.14
CA ILE A 27 3.19 -12.36 5.41
C ILE A 27 2.41 -11.77 6.57
N ASP A 28 2.02 -10.51 6.44
CA ASP A 28 1.32 -9.78 7.50
C ASP A 28 0.45 -8.69 6.87
N ALA A 29 -0.54 -8.22 7.62
CA ALA A 29 -1.43 -7.17 7.17
C ALA A 29 -1.93 -6.36 8.37
N GLU A 30 -2.02 -5.04 8.19
CA GLU A 30 -2.57 -4.13 9.17
C GLU A 30 -3.62 -3.25 8.50
N CYS A 31 -4.68 -2.93 9.23
CA CYS A 31 -5.78 -2.11 8.74
C CYS A 31 -5.69 -0.70 9.28
N SER A 32 -6.11 0.25 8.47
CA SER A 32 -6.25 1.64 8.87
C SER A 32 -7.47 2.23 8.15
N GLY A 33 -7.69 3.52 8.29
CA GLY A 33 -8.81 4.17 7.63
C GLY A 33 -8.91 5.65 7.93
N GLY A 34 -9.90 6.29 7.33
CA GLY A 34 -10.19 7.70 7.50
C GLY A 34 -9.83 8.54 6.28
N LYS A 35 -10.47 9.71 6.21
CA LYS A 35 -10.33 10.62 5.06
C LYS A 35 -8.89 11.12 4.84
N VAL A 36 -8.07 11.12 5.87
CA VAL A 36 -6.69 11.58 5.78
C VAL A 36 -5.89 10.76 4.76
N TRP A 37 -6.26 9.48 4.55
CA TRP A 37 -5.59 8.61 3.61
C TRP A 37 -5.70 9.07 2.15
N TYR A 38 -6.68 9.88 1.80
CA TYR A 38 -6.76 10.44 0.44
C TYR A 38 -5.54 11.29 0.12
N ASN A 39 -4.93 11.92 1.12
CA ASN A 39 -3.72 12.73 0.94
C ASN A 39 -2.51 11.90 0.53
N PHE A 40 -2.53 10.60 0.81
CA PHE A 40 -1.52 9.67 0.33
C PHE A 40 -1.93 8.96 -0.95
N LEU A 41 -3.17 8.50 -1.01
CA LEU A 41 -3.66 7.68 -2.14
C LEU A 41 -3.76 8.46 -3.45
N GLU A 42 -4.13 9.73 -3.37
CA GLU A 42 -4.27 10.57 -4.56
C GLU A 42 -2.93 10.85 -5.26
N PRO A 43 -1.86 11.28 -4.54
CA PRO A 43 -0.57 11.54 -5.18
C PRO A 43 0.07 10.32 -5.84
N ILE A 44 -0.14 9.11 -5.31
CA ILE A 44 0.42 7.88 -5.88
C ILE A 44 -0.43 7.30 -7.00
N GLY A 45 -1.60 7.90 -7.26
CA GLY A 45 -2.50 7.46 -8.33
C GLY A 45 -3.42 6.30 -7.95
N TYR A 46 -3.47 5.90 -6.69
CA TYR A 46 -4.40 4.86 -6.24
C TYR A 46 -5.84 5.37 -6.24
N TYR A 47 -6.06 6.55 -5.69
CA TYR A 47 -7.36 7.21 -5.72
C TYR A 47 -7.39 8.24 -6.83
N VAL A 48 -8.34 8.10 -7.73
CA VAL A 48 -8.59 9.04 -8.82
C VAL A 48 -10.01 9.58 -8.65
N PRO A 49 -10.21 10.91 -8.67
CA PRO A 49 -11.56 11.48 -8.58
C PRO A 49 -12.49 10.91 -9.65
N TYR A 50 -13.74 10.72 -9.31
CA TYR A 50 -14.75 10.09 -10.17
C TYR A 50 -14.75 10.67 -11.59
N GLU A 51 -14.62 11.99 -11.71
CA GLU A 51 -14.64 12.70 -12.99
C GLU A 51 -13.48 12.31 -13.92
N LYS A 52 -12.37 11.87 -13.35
CA LYS A 52 -11.16 11.48 -14.09
C LYS A 52 -10.94 9.98 -14.12
N ARG A 53 -11.83 9.22 -13.47
CA ARG A 53 -11.67 7.78 -13.33
C ARG A 53 -12.02 7.05 -14.63
N THR A 54 -11.18 6.11 -15.00
CA THR A 54 -11.37 5.22 -16.14
C THR A 54 -11.21 3.78 -15.69
N GLU A 55 -11.53 2.81 -16.54
CA GLU A 55 -11.31 1.40 -16.23
C GLU A 55 -9.83 1.08 -16.02
N GLU A 56 -8.95 1.84 -16.66
CA GLU A 56 -7.50 1.62 -16.59
C GLU A 56 -6.87 2.13 -15.31
N ASN A 57 -7.45 3.16 -14.69
CA ASN A 57 -6.89 3.78 -13.49
C ASN A 57 -7.76 3.60 -12.24
N ASP A 58 -8.73 2.69 -12.29
CA ASP A 58 -9.60 2.40 -11.16
C ASP A 58 -8.97 1.28 -10.30
N TRP A 59 -8.45 1.67 -9.15
CA TRP A 59 -7.79 0.77 -8.21
C TRP A 59 -8.69 0.32 -7.05
N TYR A 60 -9.96 0.71 -7.07
CA TYR A 60 -10.89 0.40 -5.98
C TYR A 60 -10.88 -1.10 -5.66
N GLY A 61 -10.55 -1.43 -4.40
CA GLY A 61 -10.50 -2.81 -3.94
C GLY A 61 -9.37 -3.67 -4.52
N GLU A 62 -8.45 -3.07 -5.29
CA GLU A 62 -7.35 -3.78 -5.92
C GLU A 62 -6.04 -3.62 -5.14
N ASP A 63 -5.16 -4.62 -5.23
CA ASP A 63 -3.84 -4.55 -4.62
C ASP A 63 -2.88 -3.72 -5.48
N MET A 64 -2.22 -2.75 -4.86
CA MET A 64 -1.15 -2.00 -5.51
C MET A 64 0.16 -2.25 -4.77
N VAL A 65 1.16 -2.76 -5.49
CA VAL A 65 2.51 -2.93 -4.94
C VAL A 65 3.24 -1.61 -5.02
N LEU A 66 3.70 -1.11 -3.87
CA LEU A 66 4.36 0.19 -3.81
C LEU A 66 5.81 0.12 -4.32
N THR A 67 6.23 1.17 -5.00
CA THR A 67 7.64 1.37 -5.35
C THR A 67 8.42 1.82 -4.11
N GLU A 68 9.76 1.81 -4.18
CA GLU A 68 10.59 2.28 -3.07
C GLU A 68 10.28 3.73 -2.70
N GLU A 69 10.05 4.58 -3.69
CA GLU A 69 9.69 5.97 -3.45
C GLU A 69 8.33 6.09 -2.76
N GLN A 70 7.35 5.31 -3.21
CA GLN A 70 6.03 5.29 -2.60
C GLN A 70 6.07 4.74 -1.17
N GLU A 71 6.93 3.78 -0.89
CA GLU A 71 7.13 3.27 0.48
C GLU A 71 7.67 4.37 1.41
N LYS A 72 8.60 5.20 0.92
CA LYS A 72 9.11 6.34 1.67
C LYS A 72 8.02 7.39 1.91
N GLN A 73 7.22 7.66 0.88
CA GLN A 73 6.08 8.58 1.00
C GLN A 73 5.07 8.08 2.03
N LEU A 74 4.82 6.78 2.05
CA LEU A 74 3.93 6.17 3.04
C LEU A 74 4.46 6.34 4.46
N ALA A 75 5.75 6.10 4.68
CA ALA A 75 6.36 6.27 6.00
C ALA A 75 6.26 7.73 6.48
N GLU A 76 6.54 8.67 5.60
CA GLU A 76 6.41 10.11 5.91
C GLU A 76 4.96 10.49 6.21
N PHE A 77 4.02 9.98 5.41
CA PHE A 77 2.60 10.23 5.60
C PHE A 77 2.13 9.75 6.98
N ILE A 78 2.50 8.53 7.36
CA ILE A 78 2.10 7.97 8.66
C ILE A 78 2.68 8.79 9.80
N SER A 79 3.94 9.19 9.70
CA SER A 79 4.61 10.01 10.70
C SER A 79 3.95 11.38 10.86
N ASP A 80 3.59 12.01 9.74
CA ASP A 80 3.06 13.38 9.74
C ASP A 80 1.59 13.45 10.15
N ASN A 81 0.80 12.45 9.80
CA ASN A 81 -0.66 12.49 9.93
C ASN A 81 -1.21 11.61 11.05
N GLN A 82 -0.45 10.65 11.52
CA GLN A 82 -0.84 9.72 12.58
C GLN A 82 -2.26 9.17 12.38
N PRO A 83 -2.52 8.48 11.25
CA PRO A 83 -3.84 7.91 10.98
C PRO A 83 -4.18 6.80 11.98
N TYR A 84 -5.42 6.31 11.92
CA TYR A 84 -5.83 5.18 12.76
C TYR A 84 -4.85 4.02 12.61
N ASN A 85 -4.45 3.43 13.74
CA ASN A 85 -3.51 2.30 13.78
C ASN A 85 -2.13 2.65 13.18
N ALA A 86 -1.74 3.92 13.24
CA ALA A 86 -0.49 4.40 12.65
C ALA A 86 0.74 3.63 13.10
N ARG A 87 0.82 3.30 14.39
CA ARG A 87 1.97 2.63 14.98
C ARG A 87 2.17 1.23 14.39
N ASP A 88 1.11 0.44 14.27
CA ASP A 88 1.19 -0.91 13.74
C ASP A 88 1.50 -0.91 12.24
N VAL A 89 0.89 0.03 11.51
CA VAL A 89 1.19 0.21 10.08
C VAL A 89 2.64 0.62 9.87
N GLU A 90 3.14 1.55 10.68
CA GLU A 90 4.55 1.98 10.61
C GLU A 90 5.50 0.82 10.89
N CYS A 91 5.20 0.01 11.90
CA CYS A 91 6.00 -1.17 12.22
C CYS A 91 6.00 -2.19 11.08
N LEU A 92 4.85 -2.41 10.44
CA LEU A 92 4.76 -3.31 9.30
C LEU A 92 5.61 -2.82 8.13
N VAL A 93 5.53 -1.55 7.80
CA VAL A 93 6.30 -0.95 6.71
C VAL A 93 7.81 -1.04 6.99
N ALA A 94 8.23 -0.70 8.21
CA ALA A 94 9.64 -0.77 8.61
C ALA A 94 10.17 -2.21 8.53
N ARG A 95 9.38 -3.17 8.99
CA ARG A 95 9.75 -4.58 8.95
C ARG A 95 9.86 -5.10 7.52
N ALA A 96 8.91 -4.72 6.66
CA ALA A 96 8.95 -5.10 5.25
C ALA A 96 10.21 -4.58 4.57
N LEU A 97 10.57 -3.34 4.80
CA LEU A 97 11.79 -2.74 4.25
C LEU A 97 13.04 -3.45 4.78
N LEU A 98 13.07 -3.76 6.07
CA LEU A 98 14.21 -4.46 6.70
C LEU A 98 14.41 -5.84 6.09
N HIS A 99 13.34 -6.55 5.76
CA HIS A 99 13.38 -7.90 5.21
C HIS A 99 13.51 -7.92 3.67
N GLY A 100 13.50 -6.76 3.03
CA GLY A 100 13.51 -6.68 1.57
C GLY A 100 12.21 -7.13 0.92
N ASN A 101 11.12 -7.14 1.66
CA ASN A 101 9.79 -7.48 1.16
C ASN A 101 9.09 -6.26 0.60
N LYS A 102 7.99 -6.49 -0.11
CA LYS A 102 7.19 -5.41 -0.70
C LYS A 102 6.04 -5.00 0.21
N VAL A 103 5.71 -3.74 0.15
CA VAL A 103 4.51 -3.20 0.80
C VAL A 103 3.41 -3.09 -0.25
N VAL A 104 2.24 -3.62 0.07
CA VAL A 104 1.08 -3.64 -0.83
C VAL A 104 -0.08 -2.95 -0.13
N ILE A 105 -0.80 -2.12 -0.85
CA ILE A 105 -2.00 -1.47 -0.31
C ILE A 105 -3.25 -1.90 -1.07
N ASN A 106 -4.36 -1.92 -0.35
CA ASN A 106 -5.69 -2.20 -0.89
C ASN A 106 -6.68 -1.31 -0.15
N ALA A 107 -7.47 -0.56 -0.84
CA ALA A 107 -8.41 0.37 -0.22
C ALA A 107 -9.80 0.33 -0.84
N ASP A 108 -10.79 0.54 0.02
CA ASP A 108 -12.21 0.70 -0.33
C ASP A 108 -12.68 2.07 0.16
N TRP A 109 -13.46 2.74 -0.67
CA TRP A 109 -14.05 4.04 -0.28
C TRP A 109 -15.54 4.12 -0.59
#